data_acb59373a87f775433e56b755199806b
#
_entry.id   acb59373a87f775433e56b755199806b
#
_cell.length_a   1.000
_cell.length_b   1.000
_cell.length_c   1.000
_cell.angle_alpha   90.00
_cell.angle_beta   90.00
_cell.angle_gamma   90.00
#
_symmetry.space_group_name_H-M   'P 1'
#
loop_
_entity.id
_entity.type
_entity.pdbx_description
1 polymer ?
#
loop_
_entity_poly.entity_id
_entity_poly.type
_entity_poly.pdbx_seq_one_letter_code
_entity_poly.pdbx_strand_id
1 'polypeptide(L)'
;MSDLYLIWNPVAGNGAASSAFQRVSAYLTQRQIPYASAMSEYPGHVKRLAAAAVEAGYRRVLVMGGDGTVREAAEALMRTEAALAIIPCDSGNDLVRALHIPSDV
;
A
#
# COMPACT_ATOMS: atom_id res chain seq x y z
N MET A 1 -16.36 -6.67 -7.31
CA MET A 1 -15.24 -5.92 -7.87
C MET A 1 -14.48 -5.23 -6.76
N SER A 2 -13.17 -5.29 -6.82
CA SER A 2 -12.33 -4.69 -5.78
C SER A 2 -12.08 -3.21 -6.07
N ASP A 3 -12.06 -2.38 -5.01
CA ASP A 3 -11.62 -1.00 -5.14
C ASP A 3 -10.35 -0.73 -4.34
N LEU A 4 -9.73 -1.78 -3.80
CA LEU A 4 -8.53 -1.68 -2.96
C LEU A 4 -7.33 -2.30 -3.66
N TYR A 5 -6.27 -1.52 -3.74
CA TYR A 5 -5.03 -1.97 -4.37
C TYR A 5 -3.87 -1.80 -3.40
N LEU A 6 -3.12 -2.87 -3.17
CA LEU A 6 -1.99 -2.88 -2.25
C LEU A 6 -0.68 -2.81 -3.03
N ILE A 7 0.21 -1.92 -2.64
CA ILE A 7 1.54 -1.82 -3.23
C ILE A 7 2.56 -1.90 -2.11
N TRP A 8 3.56 -2.75 -2.28
CA TRP A 8 4.59 -2.91 -1.26
C TRP A 8 5.97 -2.96 -1.87
N ASN A 9 6.93 -2.42 -1.14
CA ASN A 9 8.34 -2.38 -1.57
C ASN A 9 9.11 -3.42 -0.75
N PRO A 10 9.57 -4.50 -1.38
CA PRO A 10 10.15 -5.63 -0.63
C PRO A 10 11.44 -5.29 0.10
N VAL A 11 12.14 -4.23 -0.30
CA VAL A 11 13.39 -3.87 0.37
C VAL A 11 13.19 -2.85 1.48
N ALA A 12 11.99 -2.32 1.65
CA ALA A 12 11.75 -1.31 2.67
C ALA A 12 11.79 -1.92 4.07
N GLY A 13 12.48 -1.25 4.99
CA GLY A 13 12.52 -1.64 6.38
C GLY A 13 13.09 -3.02 6.64
N ASN A 14 14.05 -3.47 5.83
CA ASN A 14 14.69 -4.77 6.00
C ASN A 14 13.68 -5.91 6.06
N GLY A 15 12.71 -5.86 5.15
CA GLY A 15 11.70 -6.91 5.09
C GLY A 15 10.42 -6.59 5.83
N ALA A 16 10.36 -5.44 6.50
CA ALA A 16 9.16 -5.06 7.23
C ALA A 16 7.96 -4.89 6.29
N ALA A 17 8.20 -4.39 5.08
CA ALA A 17 7.11 -4.22 4.12
C ALA A 17 6.53 -5.57 3.68
N SER A 18 7.39 -6.57 3.53
CA SER A 18 6.94 -7.91 3.18
C SER A 18 6.08 -8.50 4.30
N SER A 19 6.53 -8.36 5.55
CA SER A 19 5.75 -8.80 6.71
C SER A 19 4.41 -8.06 6.79
N ALA A 20 4.44 -6.76 6.57
CA ALA A 20 3.22 -5.95 6.59
C ALA A 20 2.25 -6.42 5.53
N PHE A 21 2.75 -6.68 4.32
CA PHE A 21 1.91 -7.15 3.24
C PHE A 21 1.25 -8.48 3.62
N GLN A 22 2.01 -9.41 4.18
CA GLN A 22 1.46 -10.71 4.55
C GLN A 22 0.37 -10.57 5.59
N ARG A 23 0.55 -9.70 6.57
CA ARG A 23 -0.45 -9.48 7.62
C ARG A 23 -1.71 -8.84 7.08
N VAL A 24 -1.55 -7.82 6.25
CA VAL A 24 -2.70 -7.14 5.66
C VAL A 24 -3.45 -8.08 4.73
N SER A 25 -2.71 -8.82 3.92
CA SER A 25 -3.31 -9.77 3.00
C SER A 25 -4.12 -10.82 3.74
N ALA A 26 -3.58 -11.37 4.82
CA ALA A 26 -4.29 -12.36 5.62
C ALA A 26 -5.56 -11.77 6.24
N TYR A 27 -5.45 -10.54 6.75
CA TYR A 27 -6.57 -9.84 7.36
C TYR A 27 -7.72 -9.66 6.34
N LEU A 28 -7.37 -9.20 5.16
CA LEU A 28 -8.37 -8.97 4.11
C LEU A 28 -9.00 -10.27 3.64
N THR A 29 -8.18 -11.31 3.50
CA THR A 29 -8.67 -12.61 3.07
C THR A 29 -9.63 -13.19 4.09
N GLN A 30 -9.30 -13.09 5.38
CA GLN A 30 -10.17 -13.58 6.43
C GLN A 30 -11.52 -12.91 6.42
N ARG A 31 -11.57 -11.64 6.07
CA ARG A 31 -12.80 -10.87 6.06
C ARG A 31 -13.47 -10.85 4.70
N GLN A 32 -12.91 -11.61 3.77
CA GLN A 32 -13.46 -11.72 2.42
C GLN A 32 -13.56 -10.36 1.73
N ILE A 33 -12.57 -9.50 1.99
CA ILE A 33 -12.48 -8.20 1.33
C ILE A 33 -11.60 -8.39 0.09
N PRO A 34 -12.14 -8.18 -1.10
CA PRO A 34 -11.34 -8.37 -2.31
C PRO A 34 -10.31 -7.24 -2.47
N TYR A 35 -9.16 -7.60 -3.01
CA TYR A 35 -8.11 -6.64 -3.27
C TYR A 35 -7.20 -7.15 -4.38
N ALA A 36 -6.45 -6.24 -5.00
CA ALA A 36 -5.36 -6.59 -5.88
C ALA A 36 -4.07 -6.09 -5.25
N SER A 37 -2.94 -6.59 -5.69
CA SER A 37 -1.67 -6.19 -5.11
C SER A 37 -0.56 -6.27 -6.13
N ALA A 38 0.51 -5.52 -5.87
CA ALA A 38 1.72 -5.56 -6.68
C ALA A 38 2.92 -5.22 -5.82
N MET A 39 4.06 -5.81 -6.17
CA MET A 39 5.33 -5.58 -5.52
C MET A 39 6.17 -4.66 -6.39
N SER A 40 6.75 -3.62 -5.82
CA SER A 40 7.63 -2.76 -6.59
C SER A 40 8.97 -3.46 -6.82
N GLU A 41 9.54 -3.26 -8.01
CA GLU A 41 10.75 -3.97 -8.41
C GLU A 41 11.94 -3.05 -8.67
N TYR A 42 11.72 -1.76 -8.74
CA TYR A 42 12.79 -0.80 -9.03
C TYR A 42 12.37 0.59 -8.56
N PRO A 43 13.34 1.51 -8.42
CA PRO A 43 12.99 2.90 -8.07
C PRO A 43 12.06 3.51 -9.10
N GLY A 44 11.01 4.15 -8.63
CA GLY A 44 10.00 4.74 -9.52
C GLY A 44 8.84 3.82 -9.84
N HIS A 45 8.96 2.52 -9.52
CA HIS A 45 7.93 1.57 -9.88
C HIS A 45 6.63 1.78 -9.10
N VAL A 46 6.75 2.21 -7.84
CA VAL A 46 5.55 2.46 -7.03
C VAL A 46 4.67 3.52 -7.68
N LYS A 47 5.27 4.57 -8.21
CA LYS A 47 4.52 5.63 -8.87
C LYS A 47 3.74 5.08 -10.07
N ARG A 48 4.38 4.23 -10.86
CA ARG A 48 3.74 3.61 -12.01
C ARG A 48 2.61 2.68 -11.59
N LEU A 49 2.85 1.88 -10.55
CA LEU A 49 1.84 0.95 -10.05
C LEU A 49 0.63 1.70 -9.53
N ALA A 50 0.85 2.77 -8.78
CA ALA A 50 -0.25 3.55 -8.22
C ALA A 50 -1.06 4.23 -9.35
N ALA A 51 -0.37 4.80 -10.34
CA ALA A 51 -1.07 5.43 -11.45
C ALA A 51 -1.89 4.41 -12.22
N ALA A 52 -1.33 3.23 -12.47
CA ALA A 52 -2.05 2.18 -13.18
C ALA A 52 -3.28 1.72 -12.40
N ALA A 53 -3.16 1.64 -11.07
CA ALA A 53 -4.29 1.24 -10.23
C ALA A 53 -5.44 2.23 -10.37
N VAL A 54 -5.14 3.53 -10.33
CA VAL A 54 -6.16 4.55 -10.48
C VAL A 54 -6.82 4.47 -11.85
N GLU A 55 -6.02 4.27 -12.90
CA GLU A 55 -6.56 4.13 -14.24
C GLU A 55 -7.46 2.92 -14.37
N ALA A 56 -7.15 1.87 -13.63
CA ALA A 56 -7.96 0.65 -13.66
C ALA A 56 -9.23 0.76 -12.82
N GLY A 57 -9.43 1.88 -12.12
CA GLY A 57 -10.66 2.11 -11.39
C GLY A 57 -10.57 1.87 -9.90
N TYR A 58 -9.39 1.57 -9.37
CA TYR A 58 -9.24 1.38 -7.93
C TYR A 58 -9.34 2.73 -7.24
N ARG A 59 -10.12 2.77 -6.19
CA ARG A 59 -10.40 4.02 -5.48
C ARG A 59 -9.59 4.17 -4.22
N ARG A 60 -8.98 3.09 -3.74
CA ARG A 60 -8.16 3.11 -2.53
C ARG A 60 -6.86 2.38 -2.81
N VAL A 61 -5.76 3.05 -2.52
CA VAL A 61 -4.43 2.49 -2.70
C VAL A 61 -3.74 2.48 -1.34
N LEU A 62 -3.31 1.31 -0.93
CA LEU A 62 -2.59 1.12 0.34
C LEU A 62 -1.14 0.79 0.02
N VAL A 63 -0.22 1.61 0.52
CA VAL A 63 1.20 1.37 0.27
C VAL A 63 1.92 1.03 1.55
N MET A 64 2.86 0.10 1.41
CA MET A 64 3.69 -0.35 2.52
C MET A 64 5.15 -0.13 2.13
N GLY A 65 5.81 0.79 2.82
CA GLY A 65 7.18 1.12 2.52
C GLY A 65 7.65 2.33 3.30
N GLY A 66 8.80 2.84 2.92
CA GLY A 66 9.38 4.01 3.57
C GLY A 66 8.98 5.30 2.89
N ASP A 67 9.72 6.37 3.24
CA ASP A 67 9.40 7.72 2.77
C ASP A 67 9.38 7.83 1.25
N GLY A 68 10.32 7.16 0.58
CA GLY A 68 10.39 7.23 -0.88
C GLY A 68 9.18 6.57 -1.51
N THR A 69 8.75 5.44 -0.96
CA THR A 69 7.57 4.72 -1.45
C THR A 69 6.32 5.58 -1.29
N VAL A 70 6.19 6.20 -0.11
CA VAL A 70 5.05 7.05 0.17
C VAL A 70 5.01 8.24 -0.78
N ARG A 71 6.18 8.87 -1.02
CA ARG A 71 6.25 10.02 -1.92
C ARG A 71 5.83 9.65 -3.33
N GLU A 72 6.31 8.53 -3.84
CA GLU A 72 5.95 8.09 -5.19
C GLU A 72 4.46 7.87 -5.32
N ALA A 73 3.86 7.20 -4.33
CA ALA A 73 2.43 6.94 -4.37
C ALA A 73 1.64 8.25 -4.28
N ALA A 74 2.05 9.15 -3.40
CA ALA A 74 1.37 10.42 -3.24
C ALA A 74 1.42 11.24 -4.53
N GLU A 75 2.56 11.24 -5.22
CA GLU A 75 2.68 11.95 -6.48
C GLU A 75 1.76 11.37 -7.54
N ALA A 76 1.64 10.04 -7.57
CA ALA A 76 0.78 9.39 -8.56
C ALA A 76 -0.70 9.68 -8.32
N LEU A 77 -1.10 9.81 -7.05
CA LEU A 77 -2.51 9.99 -6.70
C LEU A 77 -2.91 11.46 -6.59
N MET A 78 -1.94 12.36 -6.71
CA MET A 78 -2.21 13.78 -6.68
C MET A 78 -3.20 14.14 -7.79
N ARG A 79 -4.21 14.92 -7.45
CA ARG A 79 -5.25 15.34 -8.41
C ARG A 79 -6.15 14.21 -8.89
N THR A 80 -6.14 13.09 -8.20
CA THR A 80 -7.11 12.03 -8.45
C THR A 80 -8.06 11.98 -7.28
N GLU A 81 -9.14 11.21 -7.44
CA GLU A 81 -10.10 11.02 -6.36
C GLU A 81 -9.79 9.80 -5.52
N ALA A 82 -8.70 9.10 -5.84
CA ALA A 82 -8.34 7.91 -5.09
C ALA A 82 -7.76 8.29 -3.73
N ALA A 83 -8.07 7.51 -2.73
CA ALA A 83 -7.55 7.71 -1.38
C ALA A 83 -6.27 6.92 -1.20
N LEU A 84 -5.32 7.51 -0.48
CA LEU A 84 -4.05 6.87 -0.19
C LEU A 84 -3.99 6.54 1.30
N ALA A 85 -3.74 5.26 1.60
CA ALA A 85 -3.45 4.82 2.95
C ALA A 85 -2.01 4.34 3.00
N ILE A 86 -1.36 4.54 4.13
CA ILE A 86 0.06 4.29 4.26
C ILE A 86 0.32 3.43 5.48
N ILE A 87 1.13 2.38 5.28
CA ILE A 87 1.70 1.62 6.40
C ILE A 87 3.20 1.86 6.35
N PRO A 88 3.73 2.71 7.25
CA PRO A 88 5.16 3.00 7.25
C PRO A 88 5.95 1.80 7.71
N CYS A 89 7.02 1.50 7.01
CA CYS A 89 7.84 0.33 7.29
C CYS A 89 9.29 0.69 7.61
N ASP A 90 9.52 1.94 8.00
CA ASP A 90 10.87 2.38 8.37
C ASP A 90 11.23 1.92 9.77
N SER A 91 10.23 1.67 10.58
CA SER A 91 10.40 1.26 11.96
C SER A 91 9.42 0.14 12.26
N GLY A 92 9.91 -0.95 12.86
CA GLY A 92 9.06 -2.09 13.15
C GLY A 92 7.92 -1.78 14.11
N ASN A 93 8.09 -0.75 14.94
CA ASN A 93 7.07 -0.41 15.93
C ASN A 93 5.86 0.26 15.34
N ASP A 94 6.01 0.82 14.17
CA ASP A 94 4.92 1.57 13.56
C ASP A 94 3.89 0.68 12.88
N LEU A 95 4.25 -0.58 12.66
CA LEU A 95 3.36 -1.48 11.96
C LEU A 95 2.04 -1.69 12.67
N VAL A 96 2.10 -1.94 13.98
CA VAL A 96 0.87 -2.18 14.76
C VAL A 96 -0.02 -0.95 14.74
N ARG A 97 0.58 0.22 14.92
CA ARG A 97 -0.18 1.47 14.90
C ARG A 97 -0.81 1.70 13.54
N ALA A 98 -0.04 1.45 12.47
CA ALA A 98 -0.52 1.67 11.13
C ALA A 98 -1.69 0.76 10.78
N LEU A 99 -1.69 -0.47 11.29
CA LEU A 99 -2.77 -1.40 11.03
C LEU A 99 -4.09 -0.97 11.63
N HIS A 100 -4.06 -0.13 12.66
CA HIS A 100 -5.28 0.40 13.24
C HIS A 100 -5.89 1.54 12.44
N ILE A 101 -5.08 2.20 11.64
CA ILE A 101 -5.57 3.36 10.89
C ILE A 101 -6.68 2.99 9.91
N PRO A 102 -6.52 1.97 9.07
CA PRO A 102 -7.59 1.62 8.14
C PRO A 102 -8.86 1.13 8.82
N SER A 103 -8.72 0.50 9.98
CA SER A 103 -9.90 -0.05 10.65
C SER A 103 -10.69 1.00 11.41
N ASP A 104 -10.10 2.16 11.64
CA ASP A 104 -10.78 3.25 12.32
C ASP A 104 -11.61 4.10 11.37
N VAL A 105 -11.47 3.83 10.10
CA VAL A 105 -12.19 4.56 9.06
C VAL A 105 -13.44 3.81 8.57
#